data_baaddc76984e4f88cb6244897f88568a
#
_entry.id   baaddc76984e4f88cb6244897f88568a
#
_cell.length_a   1.000
_cell.length_b   1.000
_cell.length_c   1.000
_cell.angle_alpha   90.00
_cell.angle_beta   90.00
_cell.angle_gamma   90.00
#
_symmetry.space_group_name_H-M   'P 1'
#
loop_
_entity.id
_entity.type
_entity.pdbx_description
1 polymer ?
#
loop_
_entity_poly.entity_id
_entity_poly.type
_entity_poly.pdbx_seq_one_letter_code
_entity_poly.pdbx_strand_id
1 'polypeptide(L)'
;MLTAKQNMIECMKPGGQPDRYVNQYEAIKLLFHPFMFSSPAPQKGQLNVVNAWGVTNSFPDNVPGAFPVHTPDKIVVKDIEHWKDYVKAPSLDFPQEAWDQCKAMYDAVDGEKAFKAPFIAPGLFEQTHHLCEMVNALYYYVDYEDEMHDMIKYLTEWELKLAEGICDHLHPDMIFHHDDWGSHDSTFLSPSMFEDYFLDSYKQIYGYYKDHGVKYVVHHSDSYAATLVPDMIEMGIDVFQGCMKTNNVPELIKKYGDKISFMGVIENAFVDHEGWTDEECEKVVRETVADCGMHSFIPD
;
A
#
# COMPACT_ATOMS: atom_id res chain seq x y z
N MET A 1 24.67 16.65 10.81
CA MET A 1 23.20 16.46 10.81
C MET A 1 22.86 15.62 9.59
N LEU A 2 22.21 14.49 9.79
CA LEU A 2 21.81 13.59 8.73
C LEU A 2 20.70 14.22 7.84
N THR A 3 20.66 13.84 6.57
CA THR A 3 19.50 14.18 5.70
C THR A 3 18.26 13.41 6.16
N ALA A 4 17.06 13.77 5.66
CA ALA A 4 15.83 13.03 5.93
C ALA A 4 15.99 11.54 5.54
N LYS A 5 16.54 11.27 4.34
CA LYS A 5 16.80 9.91 3.86
C LYS A 5 17.75 9.14 4.76
N GLN A 6 18.87 9.77 5.18
CA GLN A 6 19.81 9.14 6.09
C GLN A 6 19.21 8.86 7.46
N ASN A 7 18.41 9.81 8.02
CA ASN A 7 17.69 9.60 9.27
C ASN A 7 16.69 8.44 9.18
N MET A 8 15.96 8.33 8.07
CA MET A 8 15.02 7.22 7.84
C MET A 8 15.77 5.88 7.79
N ILE A 9 16.92 5.82 7.08
CA ILE A 9 17.76 4.62 7.04
C ILE A 9 18.24 4.23 8.44
N GLU A 10 18.74 5.20 9.21
CA GLU A 10 19.22 4.94 10.58
C GLU A 10 18.06 4.58 11.54
N CYS A 11 16.85 5.12 11.32
CA CYS A 11 15.64 4.72 12.06
C CYS A 11 15.28 3.25 11.81
N MET A 12 15.29 2.81 10.55
CA MET A 12 14.93 1.44 10.16
C MET A 12 16.01 0.39 10.46
N LYS A 13 17.24 0.82 10.62
CA LYS A 13 18.39 -0.09 10.80
C LYS A 13 18.52 -0.53 12.27
N PRO A 14 18.65 -1.84 12.56
CA PRO A 14 18.94 -2.31 13.90
C PRO A 14 20.21 -1.65 14.48
N GLY A 15 20.06 -1.00 15.64
CA GLY A 15 21.16 -0.26 16.29
C GLY A 15 21.59 1.02 15.57
N GLY A 16 20.79 1.52 14.63
CA GLY A 16 21.05 2.78 13.94
C GLY A 16 21.05 3.98 14.88
N GLN A 17 21.48 5.14 14.39
CA GLN A 17 21.65 6.35 15.18
C GLN A 17 21.00 7.55 14.48
N PRO A 18 19.66 7.59 14.38
CA PRO A 18 18.97 8.75 13.83
C PRO A 18 19.20 9.96 14.74
N ASP A 19 19.45 11.14 14.18
CA ASP A 19 19.66 12.37 14.96
C ASP A 19 18.34 13.14 15.19
N ARG A 20 17.26 12.76 14.51
CA ARG A 20 15.89 13.28 14.69
C ARG A 20 14.85 12.33 14.11
N TYR A 21 13.60 12.56 14.45
CA TYR A 21 12.48 11.94 13.74
C TYR A 21 12.41 12.43 12.28
N VAL A 22 11.95 11.57 11.40
CA VAL A 22 11.59 11.88 10.01
C VAL A 22 10.08 11.77 9.90
N ASN A 23 9.45 12.80 9.39
CA ASN A 23 8.01 12.75 9.11
C ASN A 23 7.75 11.86 7.89
N GLN A 24 6.65 11.15 7.91
CA GLN A 24 6.13 10.19 6.92
C GLN A 24 6.77 10.28 5.51
N TYR A 25 6.40 11.29 4.73
CA TYR A 25 6.88 11.43 3.35
C TYR A 25 8.08 12.37 3.18
N GLU A 26 8.72 12.81 4.27
CA GLU A 26 9.86 13.75 4.17
C GLU A 26 11.02 13.13 3.37
N ALA A 27 11.26 11.84 3.56
CA ALA A 27 12.32 11.10 2.87
C ALA A 27 11.82 10.30 1.65
N ILE A 28 10.52 10.35 1.32
CA ILE A 28 9.91 9.55 0.25
C ILE A 28 9.32 10.48 -0.81
N LYS A 29 9.61 10.21 -2.07
CA LYS A 29 8.92 10.82 -3.20
C LYS A 29 8.07 9.76 -3.88
N LEU A 30 6.76 9.85 -3.67
CA LEU A 30 5.80 9.02 -4.39
C LEU A 30 5.79 9.47 -5.85
N LEU A 31 5.99 8.53 -6.74
CA LEU A 31 6.13 8.74 -8.17
C LEU A 31 5.18 7.81 -8.92
N PHE A 32 4.89 8.14 -10.15
CA PHE A 32 3.94 7.40 -10.96
C PHE A 32 4.65 6.61 -12.07
N HIS A 33 3.93 5.67 -12.63
CA HIS A 33 4.34 4.84 -13.77
C HIS A 33 3.25 4.91 -14.87
N PRO A 34 3.53 4.48 -16.12
CA PRO A 34 2.62 4.69 -17.25
C PRO A 34 1.21 4.14 -17.03
N PHE A 35 1.06 3.00 -16.36
CA PHE A 35 -0.26 2.41 -16.10
C PHE A 35 -1.16 3.35 -15.29
N MET A 36 -0.63 4.05 -14.28
CA MET A 36 -1.44 4.99 -13.48
C MET A 36 -2.00 6.16 -14.31
N PHE A 37 -1.26 6.59 -15.32
CA PHE A 37 -1.74 7.65 -16.23
C PHE A 37 -2.71 7.14 -17.29
N SER A 38 -2.65 5.84 -17.61
CA SER A 38 -3.51 5.21 -18.62
C SER A 38 -4.84 4.72 -18.08
N SER A 39 -4.91 4.41 -16.77
CA SER A 39 -6.14 3.94 -16.13
C SER A 39 -6.98 5.13 -15.66
N PRO A 40 -8.22 5.30 -16.18
CA PRO A 40 -9.09 6.38 -15.74
C PRO A 40 -9.39 6.31 -14.23
N ALA A 41 -9.29 7.44 -13.55
CA ALA A 41 -9.67 7.59 -12.17
C ALA A 41 -10.54 8.85 -11.98
N PRO A 42 -11.61 8.81 -11.15
CA PRO A 42 -12.46 9.96 -10.95
C PRO A 42 -11.73 11.05 -10.16
N GLN A 43 -11.89 12.29 -10.58
CA GLN A 43 -11.57 13.47 -9.79
C GLN A 43 -12.73 13.79 -8.83
N LYS A 44 -12.46 14.60 -7.80
CA LYS A 44 -13.51 15.03 -6.85
C LYS A 44 -14.71 15.62 -7.58
N GLY A 45 -15.91 15.15 -7.24
CA GLY A 45 -17.17 15.48 -7.91
C GLY A 45 -17.51 14.59 -9.12
N GLN A 46 -16.59 13.76 -9.61
CA GLN A 46 -16.89 12.85 -10.73
C GLN A 46 -17.44 11.52 -10.24
N LEU A 47 -18.46 11.05 -10.95
CA LEU A 47 -19.17 9.81 -10.63
C LEU A 47 -19.10 8.82 -11.79
N ASN A 48 -19.05 7.53 -11.44
CA ASN A 48 -19.15 6.42 -12.39
C ASN A 48 -18.07 6.42 -13.49
N VAL A 49 -16.84 6.69 -13.12
CA VAL A 49 -15.67 6.56 -14.01
C VAL A 49 -15.22 5.10 -13.99
N VAL A 50 -15.14 4.48 -15.16
CA VAL A 50 -14.71 3.09 -15.30
C VAL A 50 -13.19 3.06 -15.51
N ASN A 51 -12.46 2.34 -14.65
CA ASN A 51 -11.03 2.20 -14.76
C ASN A 51 -10.61 1.10 -15.77
N ALA A 52 -9.33 0.88 -15.94
CA ALA A 52 -8.80 -0.10 -16.90
C ALA A 52 -9.15 -1.56 -16.58
N TRP A 53 -9.48 -1.89 -15.33
CA TRP A 53 -9.98 -3.20 -14.91
C TRP A 53 -11.49 -3.38 -15.07
N GLY A 54 -12.19 -2.37 -15.57
CA GLY A 54 -13.65 -2.38 -15.68
C GLY A 54 -14.37 -2.01 -14.39
N VAL A 55 -13.66 -1.67 -13.32
CA VAL A 55 -14.26 -1.26 -12.06
C VAL A 55 -14.79 0.16 -12.17
N THR A 56 -16.05 0.36 -11.80
CA THR A 56 -16.69 1.68 -11.75
C THR A 56 -16.34 2.35 -10.41
N ASN A 57 -15.72 3.54 -10.47
CA ASN A 57 -15.37 4.33 -9.30
C ASN A 57 -16.10 5.67 -9.29
N SER A 58 -16.36 6.19 -8.10
CA SER A 58 -16.94 7.53 -7.90
C SER A 58 -16.21 8.27 -6.82
N PHE A 59 -16.04 9.60 -6.98
CA PHE A 59 -15.48 10.50 -5.98
C PHE A 59 -16.46 11.65 -5.71
N PRO A 60 -17.54 11.41 -4.92
CA PRO A 60 -18.48 12.46 -4.53
C PRO A 60 -17.81 13.56 -3.71
N ASP A 61 -18.38 14.78 -3.75
CA ASP A 61 -17.80 15.96 -3.05
C ASP A 61 -17.70 15.81 -1.53
N ASN A 62 -18.58 14.98 -0.96
CA ASN A 62 -18.72 14.80 0.50
C ASN A 62 -17.95 13.60 1.07
N VAL A 63 -17.08 12.96 0.29
CA VAL A 63 -16.24 11.84 0.76
C VAL A 63 -14.76 12.17 0.58
N PRO A 64 -13.86 11.53 1.35
CA PRO A 64 -12.44 11.85 1.34
C PRO A 64 -11.67 11.30 0.13
N GLY A 65 -12.23 10.31 -0.60
CA GLY A 65 -11.55 9.62 -1.69
C GLY A 65 -12.47 9.04 -2.74
N ALA A 66 -11.88 8.44 -3.77
CA ALA A 66 -12.57 7.70 -4.79
C ALA A 66 -12.77 6.26 -4.32
N PHE A 67 -13.99 5.74 -4.48
CA PHE A 67 -14.33 4.38 -4.08
C PHE A 67 -15.04 3.62 -5.20
N PRO A 68 -14.90 2.27 -5.27
CA PRO A 68 -15.68 1.44 -6.16
C PRO A 68 -17.19 1.55 -5.89
N VAL A 69 -17.95 1.49 -6.96
CA VAL A 69 -19.42 1.50 -6.90
C VAL A 69 -19.93 0.09 -7.17
N HIS A 70 -20.42 -0.56 -6.13
CA HIS A 70 -20.83 -1.96 -6.18
C HIS A 70 -22.36 -2.14 -6.23
N THR A 71 -23.05 -1.39 -7.10
CA THR A 71 -24.43 -1.76 -7.45
C THR A 71 -24.43 -3.02 -8.31
N PRO A 72 -25.49 -3.85 -8.30
CA PRO A 72 -25.50 -5.14 -9.01
C PRO A 72 -25.14 -5.06 -10.50
N ASP A 73 -25.45 -3.96 -11.16
CA ASP A 73 -25.13 -3.70 -12.56
C ASP A 73 -23.66 -3.35 -12.78
N LYS A 74 -22.94 -2.85 -11.74
CA LYS A 74 -21.56 -2.34 -11.81
C LYS A 74 -20.51 -3.28 -11.25
N ILE A 75 -20.87 -4.27 -10.46
CA ILE A 75 -19.96 -5.33 -10.05
C ILE A 75 -19.40 -6.00 -11.31
N VAL A 76 -18.08 -6.17 -11.41
CA VAL A 76 -17.43 -6.72 -12.60
C VAL A 76 -17.70 -8.22 -12.71
N VAL A 77 -17.37 -8.98 -11.67
CA VAL A 77 -17.57 -10.44 -11.63
C VAL A 77 -19.03 -10.74 -11.26
N LYS A 78 -19.79 -11.23 -12.23
CA LYS A 78 -21.20 -11.59 -12.04
C LYS A 78 -21.38 -13.04 -11.59
N ASP A 79 -20.41 -13.88 -11.91
CA ASP A 79 -20.41 -15.32 -11.63
C ASP A 79 -18.95 -15.73 -11.39
N ILE A 80 -18.64 -16.15 -10.16
CA ILE A 80 -17.26 -16.46 -9.76
C ILE A 80 -16.72 -17.70 -10.46
N GLU A 81 -17.56 -18.71 -10.72
CA GLU A 81 -17.16 -19.94 -11.43
C GLU A 81 -16.72 -19.65 -12.88
N HIS A 82 -17.15 -18.51 -13.41
CA HIS A 82 -16.83 -18.04 -14.77
C HIS A 82 -16.09 -16.68 -14.77
N TRP A 83 -15.38 -16.34 -13.71
CA TRP A 83 -14.76 -15.02 -13.52
C TRP A 83 -13.87 -14.58 -14.70
N LYS A 84 -13.23 -15.53 -15.40
CA LYS A 84 -12.38 -15.27 -16.59
C LYS A 84 -13.13 -14.67 -17.78
N ASP A 85 -14.45 -14.81 -17.80
CA ASP A 85 -15.29 -14.19 -18.85
C ASP A 85 -15.44 -12.68 -18.62
N TYR A 86 -15.36 -12.25 -17.36
CA TYR A 86 -15.56 -10.86 -16.92
C TYR A 86 -14.27 -10.09 -16.75
N VAL A 87 -13.25 -10.70 -16.17
CA VAL A 87 -11.98 -10.02 -15.82
C VAL A 87 -10.97 -10.15 -16.94
N LYS A 88 -10.49 -8.99 -17.42
CA LYS A 88 -9.40 -8.91 -18.40
C LYS A 88 -8.33 -7.96 -17.87
N ALA A 89 -7.13 -8.48 -17.65
CA ALA A 89 -6.02 -7.65 -17.21
C ALA A 89 -5.72 -6.55 -18.25
N PRO A 90 -5.54 -5.31 -17.82
CA PRO A 90 -5.12 -4.23 -18.69
C PRO A 90 -3.77 -4.50 -19.35
N SER A 91 -3.59 -4.01 -20.56
CA SER A 91 -2.29 -4.06 -21.23
C SER A 91 -1.25 -3.22 -20.47
N LEU A 92 -0.05 -3.74 -20.38
CA LEU A 92 1.15 -3.05 -19.87
C LEU A 92 2.14 -2.72 -20.99
N ASP A 93 1.71 -2.88 -22.23
CA ASP A 93 2.52 -2.53 -23.41
C ASP A 93 2.45 -1.02 -23.66
N PHE A 94 3.38 -0.30 -23.04
CA PHE A 94 3.49 1.16 -23.17
C PHE A 94 4.63 1.54 -24.12
N PRO A 95 4.42 2.59 -24.95
CA PRO A 95 5.48 3.10 -25.80
C PRO A 95 6.62 3.69 -24.94
N GLN A 96 7.84 3.68 -25.49
CA GLN A 96 9.03 4.19 -24.79
C GLN A 96 8.85 5.62 -24.28
N GLU A 97 8.14 6.47 -25.04
CA GLU A 97 7.87 7.86 -24.65
C GLU A 97 7.09 7.99 -23.33
N ALA A 98 6.19 7.03 -23.04
CA ALA A 98 5.46 7.03 -21.76
C ALA A 98 6.39 6.69 -20.59
N TRP A 99 7.31 5.76 -20.78
CA TRP A 99 8.34 5.45 -19.80
C TRP A 99 9.33 6.59 -19.62
N ASP A 100 9.75 7.26 -20.69
CA ASP A 100 10.67 8.40 -20.66
C ASP A 100 10.06 9.58 -19.89
N GLN A 101 8.75 9.83 -20.04
CA GLN A 101 8.03 10.85 -19.26
C GLN A 101 8.05 10.53 -17.75
N CYS A 102 7.77 9.29 -17.38
CA CYS A 102 7.86 8.84 -15.98
C CYS A 102 9.30 8.93 -15.48
N LYS A 103 10.27 8.46 -16.26
CA LYS A 103 11.69 8.50 -15.93
C LYS A 103 12.18 9.91 -15.64
N ALA A 104 11.73 10.90 -16.40
CA ALA A 104 12.07 12.30 -16.17
C ALA A 104 11.64 12.77 -14.76
N MET A 105 10.51 12.31 -14.22
CA MET A 105 10.11 12.60 -12.84
C MET A 105 11.03 11.95 -11.82
N TYR A 106 11.46 10.69 -12.07
CA TYR A 106 12.41 9.97 -11.21
C TYR A 106 13.81 10.61 -11.24
N ASP A 107 14.28 11.07 -12.39
CA ASP A 107 15.57 11.71 -12.56
C ASP A 107 15.61 13.11 -11.90
N ALA A 108 14.48 13.77 -11.76
CA ALA A 108 14.36 15.06 -11.07
C ALA A 108 14.47 14.94 -9.54
N VAL A 109 14.34 13.76 -8.97
CA VAL A 109 14.48 13.55 -7.52
C VAL A 109 15.96 13.48 -7.13
N ASP A 110 16.36 14.33 -6.17
CA ASP A 110 17.66 14.24 -5.53
C ASP A 110 17.73 12.96 -4.68
N GLY A 111 18.37 11.94 -5.23
CA GLY A 111 18.49 10.62 -4.61
C GLY A 111 19.28 10.59 -3.30
N GLU A 112 20.05 11.65 -2.99
CA GLU A 112 20.73 11.77 -1.69
C GLU A 112 19.78 12.26 -0.58
N LYS A 113 18.66 12.88 -0.95
CA LYS A 113 17.70 13.46 0.00
C LYS A 113 16.43 12.65 0.17
N ALA A 114 15.99 11.95 -0.88
CA ALA A 114 14.75 11.19 -0.86
C ALA A 114 14.85 9.87 -1.64
N PHE A 115 14.02 8.90 -1.24
CA PHE A 115 13.77 7.68 -1.99
C PHE A 115 12.82 7.95 -3.16
N LYS A 116 13.07 7.26 -4.27
CA LYS A 116 12.19 7.25 -5.45
C LYS A 116 11.27 6.04 -5.31
N ALA A 117 10.01 6.28 -4.99
CA ALA A 117 9.05 5.23 -4.70
C ALA A 117 7.87 5.28 -5.69
N PRO A 118 7.76 4.36 -6.66
CA PRO A 118 6.53 4.19 -7.41
C PRO A 118 5.39 3.86 -6.45
N PHE A 119 4.25 4.53 -6.68
CA PHE A 119 3.01 4.21 -5.99
C PHE A 119 2.28 3.12 -6.77
N ILE A 120 2.00 2.00 -6.12
CA ILE A 120 1.36 0.82 -6.69
C ILE A 120 0.07 0.58 -5.93
N ALA A 121 -1.07 0.62 -6.60
CA ALA A 121 -2.40 0.43 -6.04
C ALA A 121 -3.42 0.09 -7.14
N PRO A 122 -4.48 -0.64 -6.80
CA PRO A 122 -4.66 -1.40 -5.57
C PRO A 122 -3.78 -2.65 -5.57
N GLY A 123 -3.51 -3.20 -4.37
CA GLY A 123 -2.88 -4.50 -4.23
C GLY A 123 -3.84 -5.67 -4.50
N LEU A 124 -3.37 -6.89 -4.24
CA LEU A 124 -4.10 -8.10 -4.64
C LEU A 124 -5.44 -8.25 -3.91
N PHE A 125 -5.47 -8.02 -2.60
CA PHE A 125 -6.71 -8.16 -1.81
C PHE A 125 -7.74 -7.13 -2.25
N GLU A 126 -7.37 -5.85 -2.31
CA GLU A 126 -8.27 -4.79 -2.77
C GLU A 126 -8.75 -5.03 -4.19
N GLN A 127 -7.86 -5.48 -5.09
CA GLN A 127 -8.26 -5.76 -6.48
C GLN A 127 -9.33 -6.85 -6.56
N THR A 128 -9.27 -7.89 -5.70
CA THR A 128 -10.32 -8.93 -5.70
C THR A 128 -11.67 -8.38 -5.29
N HIS A 129 -11.74 -7.60 -4.20
CA HIS A 129 -13.03 -7.04 -3.80
C HIS A 129 -13.48 -5.84 -4.65
N HIS A 130 -12.58 -5.14 -5.34
CA HIS A 130 -12.95 -4.17 -6.35
C HIS A 130 -13.67 -4.82 -7.54
N LEU A 131 -13.25 -6.02 -7.92
CA LEU A 131 -13.86 -6.79 -9.01
C LEU A 131 -15.16 -7.51 -8.60
N CYS A 132 -15.21 -8.06 -7.38
CA CYS A 132 -16.28 -8.94 -6.91
C CYS A 132 -17.31 -8.24 -5.99
N GLU A 133 -17.03 -7.05 -5.45
CA GLU A 133 -17.64 -6.43 -4.28
C GLU A 133 -17.15 -7.09 -2.97
N MET A 134 -17.07 -6.32 -1.89
CA MET A 134 -16.42 -6.74 -0.64
C MET A 134 -17.09 -7.96 0.00
N VAL A 135 -18.42 -7.95 0.15
CA VAL A 135 -19.15 -9.05 0.81
C VAL A 135 -19.07 -10.32 -0.03
N ASN A 136 -19.22 -10.19 -1.34
CA ASN A 136 -19.07 -11.31 -2.26
C ASN A 136 -17.66 -11.89 -2.22
N ALA A 137 -16.63 -11.05 -2.25
CA ALA A 137 -15.24 -11.49 -2.19
C ALA A 137 -14.95 -12.29 -0.91
N LEU A 138 -15.38 -11.76 0.25
CA LEU A 138 -15.23 -12.45 1.53
C LEU A 138 -15.96 -13.79 1.57
N TYR A 139 -17.12 -13.89 0.93
CA TYR A 139 -17.85 -15.13 0.79
C TYR A 139 -17.12 -16.11 -0.15
N TYR A 140 -16.58 -15.61 -1.26
CA TYR A 140 -15.86 -16.43 -2.23
C TYR A 140 -14.56 -17.04 -1.69
N TYR A 141 -13.86 -16.36 -0.79
CA TYR A 141 -12.70 -16.92 -0.08
C TYR A 141 -13.03 -18.17 0.74
N VAL A 142 -14.31 -18.42 1.07
CA VAL A 142 -14.75 -19.57 1.86
C VAL A 142 -15.40 -20.66 0.99
N ASP A 143 -16.20 -20.26 0.01
CA ASP A 143 -17.03 -21.20 -0.74
C ASP A 143 -16.54 -21.48 -2.16
N TYR A 144 -15.57 -20.67 -2.67
CA TYR A 144 -15.02 -20.76 -4.03
C TYR A 144 -13.49 -20.64 -3.99
N GLU A 145 -12.86 -21.45 -3.15
CA GLU A 145 -11.41 -21.36 -2.87
C GLU A 145 -10.56 -21.51 -4.15
N ASP A 146 -10.88 -22.49 -5.00
CA ASP A 146 -10.14 -22.74 -6.24
C ASP A 146 -10.20 -21.55 -7.21
N GLU A 147 -11.36 -20.93 -7.35
CA GLU A 147 -11.57 -19.76 -8.22
C GLU A 147 -10.84 -18.54 -7.68
N MET A 148 -10.84 -18.35 -6.36
CA MET A 148 -10.13 -17.23 -5.74
C MET A 148 -8.61 -17.39 -5.83
N HIS A 149 -8.07 -18.57 -5.61
CA HIS A 149 -6.65 -18.86 -5.85
C HIS A 149 -6.25 -18.62 -7.31
N ASP A 150 -7.07 -19.07 -8.27
CA ASP A 150 -6.82 -18.87 -9.69
C ASP A 150 -6.88 -17.39 -10.08
N MET A 151 -7.82 -16.62 -9.51
CA MET A 151 -7.91 -15.17 -9.72
C MET A 151 -6.70 -14.43 -9.12
N ILE A 152 -6.30 -14.74 -7.87
CA ILE A 152 -5.14 -14.13 -7.22
C ILE A 152 -3.86 -14.42 -8.01
N LYS A 153 -3.69 -15.66 -8.47
CA LYS A 153 -2.57 -16.02 -9.34
C LYS A 153 -2.55 -15.18 -10.63
N TYR A 154 -3.70 -14.98 -11.27
CA TYR A 154 -3.80 -14.16 -12.48
C TYR A 154 -3.44 -12.69 -12.21
N LEU A 155 -3.89 -12.12 -11.08
CA LEU A 155 -3.53 -10.77 -10.65
C LEU A 155 -2.04 -10.67 -10.33
N THR A 156 -1.48 -11.66 -9.64
CA THR A 156 -0.04 -11.75 -9.32
C THR A 156 0.82 -11.76 -10.58
N GLU A 157 0.45 -12.56 -11.59
CA GLU A 157 1.16 -12.60 -12.88
C GLU A 157 1.13 -11.25 -13.61
N TRP A 158 0.03 -10.51 -13.50
CA TRP A 158 -0.06 -9.17 -14.06
C TRP A 158 0.81 -8.16 -13.29
N GLU A 159 0.78 -8.22 -11.96
CA GLU A 159 1.56 -7.30 -11.12
C GLU A 159 3.06 -7.55 -11.26
N LEU A 160 3.49 -8.80 -11.42
CA LEU A 160 4.89 -9.13 -11.74
C LEU A 160 5.35 -8.51 -13.08
N LYS A 161 4.49 -8.48 -14.10
CA LYS A 161 4.80 -7.79 -15.36
C LYS A 161 4.88 -6.27 -15.20
N LEU A 162 4.04 -5.71 -14.31
CA LEU A 162 4.12 -4.29 -13.96
C LEU A 162 5.44 -3.99 -13.24
N ALA A 163 5.84 -4.87 -12.31
CA ALA A 163 7.10 -4.76 -11.59
C ALA A 163 8.31 -4.84 -12.53
N GLU A 164 8.28 -5.75 -13.52
CA GLU A 164 9.29 -5.83 -14.58
C GLU A 164 9.45 -4.49 -15.31
N GLY A 165 8.35 -3.93 -15.83
CA GLY A 165 8.39 -2.64 -16.52
C GLY A 165 8.90 -1.50 -15.63
N ILE A 166 8.46 -1.44 -14.36
CA ILE A 166 8.93 -0.43 -13.41
C ILE A 166 10.43 -0.57 -13.15
N CYS A 167 10.91 -1.77 -12.89
CA CYS A 167 12.33 -2.00 -12.61
C CYS A 167 13.21 -1.70 -13.83
N ASP A 168 12.80 -2.15 -15.02
CA ASP A 168 13.59 -2.01 -16.24
C ASP A 168 13.70 -0.56 -16.73
N HIS A 169 12.66 0.25 -16.52
CA HIS A 169 12.63 1.61 -17.05
C HIS A 169 12.89 2.69 -16.00
N LEU A 170 12.47 2.51 -14.74
CA LEU A 170 12.44 3.57 -13.74
C LEU A 170 13.50 3.41 -12.65
N HIS A 171 13.99 2.20 -12.41
CA HIS A 171 15.03 1.88 -11.41
C HIS A 171 14.76 2.51 -10.02
N PRO A 172 13.62 2.20 -9.37
CA PRO A 172 13.31 2.74 -8.05
C PRO A 172 14.24 2.17 -6.98
N ASP A 173 14.48 2.94 -5.91
CA ASP A 173 15.23 2.46 -4.74
C ASP A 173 14.32 2.07 -3.57
N MET A 174 13.03 2.33 -3.69
CA MET A 174 11.96 1.97 -2.77
C MET A 174 10.68 1.74 -3.59
N ILE A 175 9.73 0.93 -3.09
CA ILE A 175 8.35 0.91 -3.59
C ILE A 175 7.39 1.31 -2.48
N PHE A 176 6.24 1.87 -2.86
CA PHE A 176 5.12 2.14 -1.98
C PHE A 176 3.90 1.41 -2.53
N HIS A 177 3.54 0.31 -1.88
CA HIS A 177 2.48 -0.59 -2.30
C HIS A 177 1.27 -0.45 -1.38
N HIS A 178 0.09 -0.26 -1.96
CA HIS A 178 -1.15 -0.01 -1.23
C HIS A 178 -2.09 -1.19 -1.35
N ASP A 179 -2.45 -1.79 -0.21
CA ASP A 179 -3.47 -2.84 -0.10
C ASP A 179 -4.00 -2.91 1.34
N ASP A 180 -5.25 -2.52 1.56
CA ASP A 180 -5.84 -2.50 2.89
C ASP A 180 -6.38 -3.88 3.29
N TRP A 181 -5.78 -4.49 4.30
CA TRP A 181 -6.07 -5.87 4.71
C TRP A 181 -7.05 -6.00 5.87
N GLY A 182 -7.56 -4.91 6.36
CA GLY A 182 -8.45 -4.91 7.51
C GLY A 182 -9.37 -3.72 7.60
N SER A 183 -10.19 -3.76 8.63
CA SER A 183 -10.99 -2.65 9.11
C SER A 183 -10.24 -1.88 10.21
N HIS A 184 -10.92 -0.99 10.91
CA HIS A 184 -10.35 -0.30 12.07
C HIS A 184 -9.94 -1.26 13.21
N ASP A 185 -10.64 -2.37 13.40
CA ASP A 185 -10.51 -3.22 14.59
C ASP A 185 -10.02 -4.64 14.31
N SER A 186 -10.05 -5.09 13.06
CA SER A 186 -9.67 -6.47 12.68
C SER A 186 -9.24 -6.58 11.23
N THR A 187 -8.43 -7.60 10.92
CA THR A 187 -8.20 -8.04 9.54
C THR A 187 -9.48 -8.59 8.93
N PHE A 188 -9.65 -8.45 7.61
CA PHE A 188 -10.80 -9.01 6.88
C PHE A 188 -10.73 -10.53 6.79
N LEU A 189 -9.52 -11.08 6.62
CA LEU A 189 -9.27 -12.51 6.64
C LEU A 189 -8.55 -12.89 7.93
N SER A 190 -8.72 -14.13 8.39
CA SER A 190 -7.88 -14.65 9.47
C SER A 190 -6.42 -14.74 9.00
N PRO A 191 -5.42 -14.71 9.90
CA PRO A 191 -4.03 -14.85 9.48
C PRO A 191 -3.78 -16.11 8.64
N SER A 192 -4.35 -17.25 8.99
CA SER A 192 -4.19 -18.49 8.22
C SER A 192 -4.81 -18.43 6.82
N MET A 193 -5.94 -17.74 6.65
CA MET A 193 -6.50 -17.52 5.32
C MET A 193 -5.65 -16.53 4.53
N PHE A 194 -5.14 -15.50 5.18
CA PHE A 194 -4.26 -14.53 4.53
C PHE A 194 -2.96 -15.19 4.03
N GLU A 195 -2.34 -16.02 4.86
CA GLU A 195 -1.19 -16.83 4.47
C GLU A 195 -1.50 -17.70 3.24
N ASP A 196 -2.61 -18.43 3.26
CA ASP A 196 -3.01 -19.35 2.19
C ASP A 196 -3.21 -18.64 0.84
N TYR A 197 -3.86 -17.48 0.86
CA TYR A 197 -4.20 -16.75 -0.39
C TYR A 197 -3.11 -15.81 -0.89
N PHE A 198 -2.38 -15.13 0.01
CA PHE A 198 -1.59 -13.95 -0.38
C PHE A 198 -0.09 -14.04 -0.10
N LEU A 199 0.33 -14.83 0.90
CA LEU A 199 1.72 -14.83 1.36
C LEU A 199 2.71 -15.11 0.21
N ASP A 200 2.50 -16.21 -0.52
CA ASP A 200 3.39 -16.60 -1.62
C ASP A 200 3.34 -15.61 -2.79
N SER A 201 2.18 -15.02 -3.08
CA SER A 201 2.02 -14.02 -4.12
C SER A 201 2.82 -12.75 -3.81
N TYR A 202 2.69 -12.22 -2.60
CA TYR A 202 3.47 -11.04 -2.19
C TYR A 202 4.96 -11.32 -2.03
N LYS A 203 5.36 -12.53 -1.60
CA LYS A 203 6.78 -12.95 -1.60
C LYS A 203 7.37 -12.91 -3.02
N GLN A 204 6.61 -13.34 -4.02
CA GLN A 204 7.04 -13.27 -5.41
C GLN A 204 7.17 -11.82 -5.88
N ILE A 205 6.15 -10.98 -5.65
CA ILE A 205 6.12 -9.58 -6.08
C ILE A 205 7.24 -8.78 -5.42
N TYR A 206 7.32 -8.79 -4.08
CA TYR A 206 8.34 -8.02 -3.35
C TYR A 206 9.73 -8.59 -3.55
N GLY A 207 9.86 -9.93 -3.65
CA GLY A 207 11.12 -10.58 -4.02
C GLY A 207 11.62 -10.12 -5.37
N TYR A 208 10.74 -10.05 -6.38
CA TYR A 208 11.10 -9.53 -7.70
C TYR A 208 11.69 -8.11 -7.62
N TYR A 209 11.01 -7.19 -6.94
CA TYR A 209 11.52 -5.83 -6.76
C TYR A 209 12.88 -5.80 -6.07
N LYS A 210 13.07 -6.57 -4.99
CA LYS A 210 14.34 -6.63 -4.26
C LYS A 210 15.47 -7.23 -5.10
N ASP A 211 15.21 -8.26 -5.88
CA ASP A 211 16.18 -8.89 -6.79
C ASP A 211 16.59 -7.94 -7.93
N HIS A 212 15.76 -6.93 -8.25
CA HIS A 212 16.01 -5.93 -9.29
C HIS A 212 16.43 -4.55 -8.74
N GLY A 213 16.94 -4.51 -7.50
CA GLY A 213 17.62 -3.34 -6.94
C GLY A 213 16.81 -2.44 -6.02
N VAL A 214 15.54 -2.72 -5.78
CA VAL A 214 14.74 -2.05 -4.76
C VAL A 214 15.27 -2.44 -3.38
N LYS A 215 15.57 -1.45 -2.57
CA LYS A 215 16.16 -1.66 -1.22
C LYS A 215 15.10 -1.80 -0.14
N TYR A 216 13.98 -1.09 -0.28
CA TYR A 216 12.93 -1.04 0.74
C TYR A 216 11.55 -1.18 0.12
N VAL A 217 10.73 -1.99 0.76
CA VAL A 217 9.31 -2.16 0.48
C VAL A 217 8.53 -1.46 1.59
N VAL A 218 7.81 -0.40 1.24
CA VAL A 218 6.79 0.22 2.09
C VAL A 218 5.45 -0.34 1.68
N HIS A 219 4.77 -1.02 2.60
CA HIS A 219 3.42 -1.49 2.40
C HIS A 219 2.45 -0.62 3.19
N HIS A 220 1.50 -0.02 2.48
CA HIS A 220 0.40 0.73 3.08
C HIS A 220 -0.79 -0.19 3.35
N SER A 221 -1.27 -0.13 4.58
CA SER A 221 -2.56 -0.65 4.97
C SER A 221 -3.13 0.24 6.07
N ASP A 222 -4.10 1.09 5.71
CA ASP A 222 -4.77 2.00 6.64
C ASP A 222 -5.83 1.23 7.45
N SER A 223 -5.37 0.25 8.22
CA SER A 223 -6.22 -0.70 8.89
C SER A 223 -5.55 -1.36 10.10
N TYR A 224 -6.34 -2.12 10.87
CA TYR A 224 -5.79 -3.08 11.81
C TYR A 224 -5.18 -4.27 11.05
N ALA A 225 -3.87 -4.39 11.09
CA ALA A 225 -3.12 -5.51 10.50
C ALA A 225 -2.02 -6.06 11.43
N ALA A 226 -2.09 -5.76 12.74
CA ALA A 226 -1.10 -6.18 13.72
C ALA A 226 -0.85 -7.69 13.76
N THR A 227 -1.88 -8.50 13.49
CA THR A 227 -1.79 -9.97 13.44
C THR A 227 -1.06 -10.49 12.22
N LEU A 228 -0.91 -9.68 11.15
CA LEU A 228 -0.23 -10.02 9.91
C LEU A 228 1.24 -9.54 9.87
N VAL A 229 1.73 -8.90 10.93
CA VAL A 229 3.14 -8.44 10.98
C VAL A 229 4.16 -9.58 10.77
N PRO A 230 3.95 -10.80 11.30
CA PRO A 230 4.84 -11.93 10.95
C PRO A 230 4.90 -12.21 9.45
N ASP A 231 3.75 -12.17 8.76
CA ASP A 231 3.64 -12.41 7.33
C ASP A 231 4.26 -11.26 6.53
N MET A 232 4.06 -10.00 6.95
CA MET A 232 4.73 -8.83 6.38
C MET A 232 6.25 -8.99 6.37
N ILE A 233 6.82 -9.47 7.48
CA ILE A 233 8.26 -9.74 7.59
C ILE A 233 8.68 -10.85 6.61
N GLU A 234 7.89 -11.92 6.52
CA GLU A 234 8.16 -13.05 5.61
C GLU A 234 8.05 -12.65 4.14
N MET A 235 7.14 -11.77 3.78
CA MET A 235 7.01 -11.17 2.45
C MET A 235 8.19 -10.25 2.09
N GLY A 236 8.97 -9.81 3.07
CA GLY A 236 10.08 -8.87 2.89
C GLY A 236 9.68 -7.40 2.92
N ILE A 237 8.57 -7.06 3.58
CA ILE A 237 8.17 -5.68 3.85
C ILE A 237 9.12 -5.08 4.88
N ASP A 238 9.65 -3.90 4.59
CA ASP A 238 10.57 -3.17 5.47
C ASP A 238 9.86 -2.13 6.33
N VAL A 239 8.74 -1.60 5.83
CA VAL A 239 7.94 -0.58 6.54
C VAL A 239 6.46 -0.89 6.37
N PHE A 240 5.75 -1.08 7.49
CA PHE A 240 4.29 -1.06 7.54
C PHE A 240 3.83 0.38 7.73
N GLN A 241 3.21 0.97 6.70
CA GLN A 241 2.71 2.34 6.69
C GLN A 241 1.17 2.36 6.76
N GLY A 242 0.60 3.42 7.33
CA GLY A 242 -0.82 3.52 7.63
C GLY A 242 -1.19 2.92 8.99
N CYS A 243 -0.19 2.75 9.85
CA CYS A 243 -0.41 2.16 11.17
C CYS A 243 -1.40 2.96 11.99
N MET A 244 -2.55 2.38 12.28
CA MET A 244 -3.54 2.95 13.21
C MET A 244 -3.16 2.65 14.66
N LYS A 245 -3.69 3.42 15.60
CA LYS A 245 -3.46 3.24 17.04
C LYS A 245 -3.92 1.87 17.54
N THR A 246 -4.95 1.31 16.93
CA THR A 246 -5.49 -0.03 17.24
C THR A 246 -4.47 -1.15 17.01
N ASN A 247 -3.44 -0.92 16.18
CA ASN A 247 -2.34 -1.87 15.98
C ASN A 247 -1.40 -1.99 17.18
N ASN A 248 -1.48 -1.10 18.19
CA ASN A 248 -0.59 -1.09 19.36
C ASN A 248 0.90 -1.12 18.98
N VAL A 249 1.30 -0.17 18.14
CA VAL A 249 2.65 -0.09 17.54
C VAL A 249 3.78 -0.13 18.56
N PRO A 250 3.70 0.48 19.77
CA PRO A 250 4.76 0.33 20.76
C PRO A 250 5.08 -1.14 21.14
N GLU A 251 4.07 -2.01 21.20
CA GLU A 251 4.30 -3.45 21.45
C GLU A 251 4.82 -4.17 20.21
N LEU A 252 4.39 -3.78 19.01
CA LEU A 252 4.94 -4.31 17.77
C LEU A 252 6.42 -3.97 17.61
N ILE A 253 6.83 -2.74 17.91
CA ILE A 253 8.24 -2.31 17.88
C ILE A 253 9.08 -3.16 18.84
N LYS A 254 8.62 -3.39 20.08
CA LYS A 254 9.34 -4.24 21.04
C LYS A 254 9.55 -5.66 20.52
N LYS A 255 8.58 -6.18 19.79
CA LYS A 255 8.58 -7.57 19.31
C LYS A 255 9.27 -7.75 17.95
N TYR A 256 9.15 -6.78 17.06
CA TYR A 256 9.51 -6.93 15.66
C TYR A 256 10.37 -5.78 15.10
N GLY A 257 10.67 -4.74 15.87
CA GLY A 257 11.35 -3.53 15.39
C GLY A 257 12.78 -3.75 14.87
N ASP A 258 13.37 -4.92 15.12
CA ASP A 258 14.63 -5.34 14.51
C ASP A 258 14.48 -5.89 13.07
N LYS A 259 13.25 -6.08 12.60
CA LYS A 259 12.91 -6.70 11.31
C LYS A 259 12.04 -5.85 10.40
N ILE A 260 11.17 -5.04 11.00
CA ILE A 260 10.22 -4.17 10.29
C ILE A 260 10.05 -2.87 11.04
N SER A 261 9.85 -1.78 10.33
CA SER A 261 9.53 -0.47 10.90
C SER A 261 8.07 -0.10 10.70
N PHE A 262 7.57 0.80 11.50
CA PHE A 262 6.16 1.21 11.53
C PHE A 262 6.05 2.71 11.25
N MET A 263 5.14 3.08 10.33
CA MET A 263 4.92 4.46 9.92
C MET A 263 3.45 4.82 10.09
N GLY A 264 3.17 5.92 10.82
CA GLY A 264 1.82 6.37 11.12
C GLY A 264 1.59 6.58 12.62
N VAL A 265 0.47 6.09 13.14
CA VAL A 265 0.04 6.05 14.56
C VAL A 265 -0.59 7.34 15.07
N ILE A 266 -0.25 8.50 14.51
CA ILE A 266 -0.87 9.78 14.90
C ILE A 266 -2.20 9.88 14.14
N GLU A 267 -3.26 9.34 14.75
CA GLU A 267 -4.56 9.30 14.09
C GLU A 267 -5.19 10.69 14.01
N ASN A 268 -5.40 11.18 12.82
CA ASN A 268 -6.08 12.45 12.53
C ASN A 268 -7.45 12.55 13.21
N ALA A 269 -8.18 11.44 13.32
CA ALA A 269 -9.50 11.41 13.95
C ALA A 269 -9.54 11.92 15.41
N PHE A 270 -8.41 11.91 16.12
CA PHE A 270 -8.34 12.44 17.49
C PHE A 270 -8.16 13.96 17.56
N VAL A 271 -7.65 14.56 16.50
CA VAL A 271 -7.36 16.00 16.43
C VAL A 271 -8.16 16.72 15.36
N ASP A 272 -8.73 16.00 14.38
CA ASP A 272 -9.54 16.55 13.30
C ASP A 272 -11.02 16.67 13.73
N HIS A 273 -11.28 17.58 14.66
CA HIS A 273 -12.62 17.93 15.13
C HIS A 273 -12.80 19.45 15.19
N GLU A 274 -14.05 19.91 15.18
CA GLU A 274 -14.34 21.33 15.30
C GLU A 274 -13.79 21.88 16.64
N GLY A 275 -12.96 22.91 16.59
CA GLY A 275 -12.36 23.55 17.74
C GLY A 275 -11.06 22.91 18.24
N TRP A 276 -10.40 22.06 17.44
CA TRP A 276 -9.05 21.55 17.78
C TRP A 276 -8.07 22.68 18.08
N THR A 277 -7.08 22.39 18.90
CA THR A 277 -6.05 23.36 19.32
C THR A 277 -4.64 22.84 19.04
N ASP A 278 -3.67 23.77 18.91
CA ASP A 278 -2.26 23.42 18.77
C ASP A 278 -1.77 22.59 19.95
N GLU A 279 -2.25 22.88 21.18
CA GLU A 279 -1.89 22.14 22.39
C GLU A 279 -2.36 20.68 22.36
N GLU A 280 -3.55 20.41 21.80
CA GLU A 280 -4.06 19.04 21.62
C GLU A 280 -3.20 18.28 20.61
N CYS A 281 -2.89 18.87 19.47
CA CYS A 281 -2.02 18.27 18.46
C CYS A 281 -0.62 18.00 19.04
N GLU A 282 -0.02 19.00 19.70
CA GLU A 282 1.30 18.85 20.32
C GLU A 282 1.31 17.72 21.38
N LYS A 283 0.26 17.63 22.19
CA LYS A 283 0.14 16.56 23.20
C LYS A 283 0.11 15.18 22.56
N VAL A 284 -0.74 14.97 21.55
CA VAL A 284 -0.88 13.67 20.86
C VAL A 284 0.45 13.26 20.22
N VAL A 285 1.11 14.17 19.51
CA VAL A 285 2.43 13.92 18.90
C VAL A 285 3.45 13.55 19.97
N ARG A 286 3.58 14.32 21.07
CA ARG A 286 4.55 14.07 22.14
C ARG A 286 4.33 12.72 22.83
N GLU A 287 3.08 12.38 23.13
CA GLU A 287 2.73 11.10 23.72
C GLU A 287 3.09 9.94 22.78
N THR A 288 2.70 10.02 21.51
CA THR A 288 2.97 8.97 20.52
C THR A 288 4.47 8.75 20.31
N VAL A 289 5.25 9.81 20.13
CA VAL A 289 6.72 9.66 19.94
C VAL A 289 7.43 9.19 21.20
N ALA A 290 6.91 9.53 22.39
CA ALA A 290 7.46 9.03 23.66
C ALA A 290 7.21 7.52 23.82
N ASP A 291 6.05 7.03 23.41
CA ASP A 291 5.67 5.62 23.52
C ASP A 291 6.38 4.75 22.49
N CYS A 292 6.55 5.24 21.25
CA CYS A 292 7.17 4.50 20.15
C CYS A 292 8.70 4.59 20.12
N GLY A 293 9.29 5.73 20.55
CA GLY A 293 10.73 5.96 20.48
C GLY A 293 11.19 6.35 19.07
N MET A 294 12.52 6.42 18.85
CA MET A 294 13.14 6.88 17.59
C MET A 294 13.56 5.76 16.65
N HIS A 295 13.49 4.51 17.07
CA HIS A 295 13.89 3.35 16.28
C HIS A 295 12.66 2.60 15.79
N SER A 296 12.70 2.21 14.52
CA SER A 296 11.64 1.44 13.86
C SER A 296 10.27 2.13 13.87
N PHE A 297 10.28 3.47 14.08
CA PHE A 297 9.09 4.31 14.11
C PHE A 297 9.27 5.58 13.31
N ILE A 298 8.34 5.84 12.39
CA ILE A 298 8.29 7.02 11.52
C ILE A 298 6.92 7.67 11.74
N PRO A 299 6.83 8.82 12.44
CA PRO A 299 5.56 9.52 12.66
C PRO A 299 4.98 10.09 11.35
N ASP A 300 3.66 10.21 11.29
CA ASP A 300 2.91 10.87 10.22
C ASP A 300 2.45 12.29 10.58
#